data_91f7003d0fe9a2d3b16fd29a63f26e72
#
_entry.id   91f7003d0fe9a2d3b16fd29a63f26e72
#
_cell.length_a   1.000
_cell.length_b   1.000
_cell.length_c   1.000
_cell.angle_alpha   90.00
_cell.angle_beta   90.00
_cell.angle_gamma   90.00
#
_symmetry.space_group_name_H-M   'P 1'
#
loop_
_entity.id
_entity.type
_entity.pdbx_description
1 polymer ?
#
loop_
_entity_poly.entity_id
_entity_poly.type
_entity_poly.pdbx_seq_one_letter_code
_entity_poly.pdbx_strand_id
1 'polypeptide(L)'
;MKKNNLNKNIILKSLKIKNVIQILQKLPNKFCLIINNNKQFIGTVTDGDIRRGLLKNYNLKDKVEKICNKKAFFTKKKISQLEVENLLSVKKIAFFPLLDKHNRIKKVYLSKFN
;
A
#
# COMPACT_ATOMS: atom_id res chain seq x y z
N MET A 1 -1.66 19.75 -15.77
CA MET A 1 -1.75 18.31 -15.58
C MET A 1 -1.67 17.94 -14.11
N LYS A 2 -2.51 17.07 -13.72
CA LYS A 2 -2.57 16.68 -12.31
C LYS A 2 -1.57 15.57 -12.01
N LYS A 3 -0.73 15.79 -11.02
CA LYS A 3 0.16 14.75 -10.55
C LYS A 3 -0.56 13.84 -9.59
N ASN A 4 -0.28 12.56 -9.71
CA ASN A 4 -0.79 11.57 -8.79
C ASN A 4 0.11 11.55 -7.55
N ASN A 5 -0.26 12.34 -6.55
CA ASN A 5 0.54 12.46 -5.33
C ASN A 5 0.07 11.43 -4.31
N LEU A 6 0.83 10.36 -4.16
CA LEU A 6 0.51 9.28 -3.25
C LEU A 6 1.34 9.28 -1.98
N ASN A 7 2.03 10.39 -1.69
CA ASN A 7 2.84 10.48 -0.47
C ASN A 7 2.01 10.28 0.80
N LYS A 8 0.76 10.72 0.80
CA LYS A 8 -0.13 10.54 1.95
C LYS A 8 -0.56 9.10 2.17
N ASN A 9 -0.36 8.26 1.16
CA ASN A 9 -0.68 6.83 1.26
C ASN A 9 0.48 6.02 1.84
N ILE A 10 1.64 6.63 2.06
CA ILE A 10 2.81 5.95 2.60
C ILE A 10 2.91 6.22 4.09
N ILE A 11 2.90 5.16 4.89
CA ILE A 11 2.87 5.28 6.35
C ILE A 11 3.90 4.36 6.99
N LEU A 12 4.28 4.71 8.22
CA LEU A 12 5.24 3.91 8.99
C LEU A 12 4.56 2.67 9.58
N LYS A 13 5.31 1.59 9.65
CA LYS A 13 4.83 0.30 10.17
C LYS A 13 4.41 0.37 11.63
N SER A 14 4.90 1.36 12.36
CA SER A 14 4.63 1.50 13.80
C SER A 14 3.33 2.24 14.12
N LEU A 15 2.63 2.76 13.10
CA LEU A 15 1.34 3.39 13.34
C LEU A 15 0.34 2.38 13.88
N LYS A 16 -0.51 2.85 14.77
CA LYS A 16 -1.57 2.02 15.32
C LYS A 16 -2.68 1.83 14.31
N ILE A 17 -3.34 0.70 14.35
CA ILE A 17 -4.44 0.37 13.45
C ILE A 17 -5.50 1.48 13.46
N LYS A 18 -5.85 2.01 14.64
CA LYS A 18 -6.86 3.07 14.71
C LYS A 18 -6.47 4.31 13.92
N ASN A 19 -5.19 4.67 13.93
CA ASN A 19 -4.71 5.82 13.18
C ASN A 19 -4.75 5.56 11.68
N VAL A 20 -4.44 4.32 11.28
CA VAL A 20 -4.50 3.95 9.87
C VAL A 20 -5.93 3.99 9.35
N ILE A 21 -6.90 3.55 10.14
CA ILE A 21 -8.31 3.66 9.77
C ILE A 21 -8.68 5.12 9.50
N GLN A 22 -8.24 6.03 10.37
CA GLN A 22 -8.52 7.46 10.20
C GLN A 22 -7.88 8.02 8.92
N ILE A 23 -6.66 7.59 8.64
CA ILE A 23 -5.96 7.99 7.41
C ILE A 23 -6.71 7.49 6.18
N LEU A 24 -7.08 6.21 6.17
CA LEU A 24 -7.79 5.61 5.04
C LEU A 24 -9.12 6.31 4.74
N GLN A 25 -9.80 6.78 5.78
CA GLN A 25 -11.07 7.49 5.60
C GLN A 25 -10.90 8.79 4.82
N LYS A 26 -9.74 9.43 4.94
CA LYS A 26 -9.47 10.72 4.31
C LYS A 26 -8.81 10.62 2.95
N LEU A 27 -8.33 9.45 2.58
CA LEU A 27 -7.61 9.28 1.31
C LEU A 27 -8.58 9.03 0.15
N PRO A 28 -8.35 9.68 -1.01
CA PRO A 28 -9.13 9.36 -2.21
C PRO A 28 -8.94 7.91 -2.64
N ASN A 29 -7.70 7.42 -2.57
CA ASN A 29 -7.37 6.03 -2.86
C ASN A 29 -7.28 5.29 -1.52
N LYS A 30 -8.10 4.29 -1.33
CA LYS A 30 -8.29 3.64 -0.02
C LYS A 30 -7.28 2.54 0.25
N PHE A 31 -6.00 2.89 0.18
CA PHE A 31 -4.92 1.95 0.51
C PHE A 31 -3.72 2.72 1.10
N CYS A 32 -2.89 1.99 1.84
CA CYS A 32 -1.62 2.54 2.31
C CYS A 32 -0.49 1.57 1.99
N LEU A 33 0.69 2.13 1.74
CA LEU A 33 1.93 1.38 1.60
C LEU A 33 2.72 1.58 2.87
N ILE A 34 3.22 0.48 3.42
CA ILE A 34 3.87 0.48 4.73
C ILE A 34 5.38 0.46 4.54
N ILE A 35 6.07 1.34 5.24
CA ILE A 35 7.53 1.38 5.20
C ILE A 35 8.10 1.27 6.61
N ASN A 36 9.36 0.83 6.68
CA ASN A 36 10.09 0.80 7.94
C ASN A 36 10.84 2.13 8.14
N ASN A 37 11.64 2.20 9.21
CA ASN A 37 12.37 3.42 9.54
C ASN A 37 13.45 3.79 8.51
N ASN A 38 13.87 2.82 7.69
CA ASN A 38 14.81 3.04 6.60
C ASN A 38 14.11 3.37 5.28
N LYS A 39 12.79 3.62 5.34
CA LYS A 39 11.96 3.94 4.18
C LYS A 39 11.83 2.78 3.20
N GLN A 40 12.11 1.56 3.64
CA GLN A 40 11.95 0.38 2.81
C GLN A 40 10.52 -0.13 2.86
N PHE A 41 10.02 -0.56 1.72
CA PHE A 41 8.68 -1.10 1.57
C PHE A 41 8.58 -2.45 2.28
N ILE A 42 7.55 -2.62 3.12
CA ILE A 42 7.33 -3.89 3.81
C ILE A 42 5.96 -4.51 3.54
N GLY A 43 5.02 -3.76 3.01
CA GLY A 43 3.71 -4.31 2.71
C GLY A 43 2.68 -3.25 2.44
N THR A 44 1.43 -3.70 2.32
CA THR A 44 0.31 -2.81 2.04
C THR A 44 -0.81 -3.07 3.04
N VAL A 45 -1.70 -2.09 3.18
CA VAL A 45 -2.90 -2.27 4.00
C VAL A 45 -4.09 -1.60 3.32
N THR A 46 -5.22 -2.30 3.37
CA THR A 46 -6.50 -1.83 2.86
C THR A 46 -7.56 -2.06 3.95
N ASP A 47 -8.78 -1.59 3.70
CA ASP A 47 -9.90 -1.84 4.63
C ASP A 47 -10.10 -3.34 4.88
N GLY A 48 -9.90 -4.16 3.84
CA GLY A 48 -10.03 -5.61 3.97
C GLY A 48 -9.00 -6.21 4.93
N ASP A 49 -7.75 -5.74 4.86
CA ASP A 49 -6.72 -6.20 5.77
C ASP A 49 -7.05 -5.85 7.22
N ILE A 50 -7.56 -4.63 7.43
CA ILE A 50 -7.96 -4.19 8.76
C ILE A 50 -9.10 -5.05 9.29
N ARG A 51 -10.13 -5.25 8.47
CA ARG A 51 -11.28 -6.07 8.90
C ARG A 51 -10.85 -7.47 9.27
N ARG A 52 -10.02 -8.10 8.45
CA ARG A 52 -9.51 -9.46 8.73
C ARG A 52 -8.68 -9.48 10.01
N GLY A 53 -7.87 -8.44 10.22
CA GLY A 53 -7.07 -8.35 11.44
C GLY A 53 -7.94 -8.24 12.69
N LEU A 54 -8.95 -7.39 12.66
CA LEU A 54 -9.85 -7.23 13.80
C LEU A 54 -10.62 -8.51 14.08
N LEU A 55 -11.02 -9.23 13.03
CA LEU A 55 -11.69 -10.53 13.19
C LEU A 55 -10.76 -11.59 13.80
N LYS A 56 -9.46 -11.43 13.67
CA LYS A 56 -8.46 -12.32 14.29
C LYS A 56 -8.02 -11.83 15.66
N ASN A 57 -8.78 -10.89 16.24
CA ASN A 57 -8.55 -10.39 17.60
C ASN A 57 -7.37 -9.43 17.77
N TYR A 58 -6.82 -8.91 16.69
CA TYR A 58 -5.94 -7.74 16.82
C TYR A 58 -6.81 -6.55 17.22
N ASN A 59 -6.25 -5.65 17.99
CA ASN A 59 -7.05 -4.52 18.46
C ASN A 59 -6.53 -3.20 17.88
N LEU A 60 -7.30 -2.15 18.09
CA LEU A 60 -7.03 -0.85 17.48
C LEU A 60 -5.72 -0.21 17.93
N LYS A 61 -5.17 -0.65 19.06
CA LYS A 61 -3.90 -0.14 19.57
C LYS A 61 -2.69 -0.91 19.06
N ASP A 62 -2.91 -2.03 18.38
CA ASP A 62 -1.81 -2.79 17.78
C ASP A 62 -1.22 -2.04 16.60
N LYS A 63 0.07 -2.29 16.34
CA LYS A 63 0.76 -1.70 15.20
C LYS A 63 0.25 -2.31 13.90
N VAL A 64 0.14 -1.48 12.87
CA VAL A 64 -0.39 -1.90 11.57
C VAL A 64 0.48 -2.99 10.92
N GLU A 65 1.77 -3.03 11.24
CA GLU A 65 2.63 -4.08 10.65
C GLU A 65 2.17 -5.49 10.99
N LYS A 66 1.42 -5.65 12.08
CA LYS A 66 0.92 -6.98 12.47
C LYS A 66 -0.16 -7.50 11.55
N ILE A 67 -0.86 -6.63 10.85
CA ILE A 67 -1.99 -7.01 9.99
C ILE A 67 -1.79 -6.67 8.52
N CYS A 68 -0.71 -5.97 8.17
CA CYS A 68 -0.49 -5.58 6.78
C CYS A 68 -0.18 -6.81 5.91
N ASN A 69 -0.41 -6.66 4.62
CA ASN A 69 -0.11 -7.71 3.66
C ASN A 69 1.37 -7.64 3.28
N LYS A 70 2.18 -8.54 3.85
CA LYS A 70 3.63 -8.58 3.61
C LYS A 70 3.99 -9.31 2.32
N LYS A 71 3.02 -9.92 1.67
CA LYS A 71 3.22 -10.61 0.39
C LYS A 71 2.73 -9.77 -0.78
N ALA A 72 2.56 -8.48 -0.57
CA ALA A 72 2.08 -7.57 -1.61
C ALA A 72 3.03 -7.56 -2.80
N PHE A 73 2.44 -7.52 -3.98
CA PHE A 73 3.21 -7.48 -5.22
C PHE A 73 3.95 -6.17 -5.39
N PHE A 74 5.14 -6.24 -5.96
CA PHE A 74 5.93 -5.06 -6.32
C PHE A 74 6.78 -5.38 -7.53
N THR A 75 7.34 -4.35 -8.17
CA THR A 75 8.29 -4.53 -9.26
C THR A 75 9.52 -3.67 -8.98
N LYS A 76 10.66 -4.09 -9.50
CA LYS A 76 11.89 -3.28 -9.46
C LYS A 76 12.26 -2.75 -10.83
N LYS A 77 11.54 -3.15 -11.86
CA LYS A 77 11.74 -2.68 -13.22
C LYS A 77 10.64 -1.69 -13.59
N LYS A 78 11.05 -0.58 -14.19
CA LYS A 78 10.09 0.35 -14.78
C LYS A 78 9.37 -0.36 -15.94
N ILE A 79 8.06 -0.30 -15.95
CA ILE A 79 7.24 -0.95 -16.95
C ILE A 79 6.27 0.04 -17.58
N SER A 80 5.76 -0.31 -18.76
CA SER A 80 4.81 0.54 -19.47
C SER A 80 3.44 0.52 -18.78
N GLN A 81 2.62 1.54 -19.09
CA GLN A 81 1.27 1.57 -18.55
C GLN A 81 0.45 0.37 -19.02
N LEU A 82 0.70 -0.11 -20.24
CA LEU A 82 0.00 -1.30 -20.72
C LEU A 82 0.33 -2.52 -19.86
N GLU A 83 1.59 -2.71 -19.52
CA GLU A 83 1.98 -3.80 -18.62
C GLU A 83 1.38 -3.62 -17.23
N VAL A 84 1.33 -2.38 -16.74
CA VAL A 84 0.69 -2.10 -15.46
C VAL A 84 -0.76 -2.55 -15.47
N GLU A 85 -1.53 -2.15 -16.48
CA GLU A 85 -2.95 -2.53 -16.57
C GLU A 85 -3.10 -4.05 -16.61
N ASN A 86 -2.23 -4.71 -17.37
CA ASN A 86 -2.28 -6.16 -17.48
C ASN A 86 -2.00 -6.85 -16.14
N LEU A 87 -0.97 -6.39 -15.43
CA LEU A 87 -0.63 -6.96 -14.11
C LEU A 87 -1.73 -6.72 -13.07
N LEU A 88 -2.30 -5.52 -13.06
CA LEU A 88 -3.40 -5.22 -12.14
C LEU A 88 -4.57 -6.17 -12.39
N SER A 89 -4.89 -6.41 -13.65
CA SER A 89 -5.98 -7.29 -14.03
C SER A 89 -5.70 -8.75 -13.67
N VAL A 90 -4.53 -9.24 -14.06
CA VAL A 90 -4.18 -10.65 -13.82
C VAL A 90 -4.07 -10.95 -12.34
N LYS A 91 -3.47 -10.07 -11.58
CA LYS A 91 -3.28 -10.28 -10.15
C LYS A 91 -4.47 -9.82 -9.30
N LYS A 92 -5.44 -9.18 -9.93
CA LYS A 92 -6.66 -8.70 -9.25
C LYS A 92 -6.33 -7.78 -8.08
N ILE A 93 -5.40 -6.84 -8.33
CA ILE A 93 -5.00 -5.84 -7.35
C ILE A 93 -5.23 -4.45 -7.92
N ALA A 94 -5.36 -3.46 -7.05
CA ALA A 94 -5.66 -2.08 -7.46
C ALA A 94 -4.40 -1.26 -7.69
N PHE A 95 -3.27 -1.68 -7.13
CA PHE A 95 -2.04 -0.89 -7.15
C PHE A 95 -0.85 -1.76 -6.79
N PHE A 96 0.33 -1.31 -7.14
CA PHE A 96 1.58 -1.91 -6.64
C PHE A 96 2.72 -0.90 -6.82
N PRO A 97 3.76 -0.98 -5.98
CA PRO A 97 4.86 -0.03 -6.08
C PRO A 97 5.96 -0.49 -7.01
N LEU A 98 6.67 0.49 -7.55
CA LEU A 98 7.98 0.31 -8.16
C LEU A 98 9.01 0.65 -7.09
N LEU A 99 9.93 -0.28 -6.82
CA LEU A 99 10.96 -0.10 -5.81
C LEU A 99 12.31 0.12 -6.47
N ASP A 100 13.18 0.86 -5.77
CA ASP A 100 14.57 0.99 -6.19
C ASP A 100 15.40 -0.20 -5.69
N LYS A 101 16.71 -0.16 -5.94
CA LYS A 101 17.60 -1.26 -5.53
C LYS A 101 17.73 -1.42 -4.01
N HIS A 102 17.29 -0.41 -3.25
CA HIS A 102 17.31 -0.46 -1.78
C HIS A 102 15.93 -0.79 -1.20
N ASN A 103 15.00 -1.23 -2.04
CA ASN A 103 13.63 -1.56 -1.65
C ASN A 103 12.81 -0.35 -1.17
N ARG A 104 13.19 0.84 -1.59
CA ARG A 104 12.44 2.06 -1.31
C ARG A 104 11.48 2.35 -2.46
N ILE A 105 10.34 2.95 -2.13
CA ILE A 105 9.31 3.22 -3.11
C ILE A 105 9.72 4.37 -4.03
N LYS A 106 9.78 4.09 -5.34
CA LYS A 106 10.04 5.11 -6.36
C LYS A 106 8.76 5.73 -6.86
N LYS A 107 7.74 4.91 -7.07
CA LYS A 107 6.42 5.37 -7.49
C LYS A 107 5.42 4.26 -7.24
N VAL A 108 4.13 4.60 -7.36
CA VAL A 108 3.06 3.64 -7.23
C VAL A 108 2.31 3.56 -8.54
N TYR A 109 2.13 2.37 -9.06
CA TYR A 109 1.38 2.13 -10.28
C TYR A 109 -0.10 1.92 -9.96
N LEU A 110 -0.95 2.62 -10.71
CA LEU A 110 -2.40 2.53 -10.61
C LEU A 110 -2.97 2.36 -12.00
N SER A 111 -4.22 1.89 -12.07
CA SER A 111 -4.94 1.92 -13.33
C SER A 111 -5.27 3.37 -13.71
N LYS A 112 -5.14 3.68 -15.00
CA LYS A 112 -5.60 4.96 -15.55
C LYS A 112 -7.08 4.96 -15.89
N PHE A 113 -7.72 3.83 -15.77
CA PHE A 113 -9.10 3.65 -16.21
C PHE A 113 -10.09 3.55 -15.05
N ASN A 114 -9.66 3.83 -13.85
CA ASN A 114 -10.54 3.83 -12.68
C ASN A 114 -10.96 5.23 -12.30
#